data_2893d3728a763ce9f7703523e80e2bfc
#
_entry.id   2893d3728a763ce9f7703523e80e2bfc
#
_cell.length_a   1.000
_cell.length_b   1.000
_cell.length_c   1.000
_cell.angle_alpha   90.00
_cell.angle_beta   90.00
_cell.angle_gamma   90.00
#
_symmetry.space_group_name_H-M   'P 1'
#
loop_
_entity.id
_entity.type
_entity.pdbx_description
1 polymer ?
#
loop_
_entity_poly.entity_id
_entity_poly.type
_entity_poly.pdbx_seq_one_letter_code
_entity_poly.pdbx_strand_id
1 'polypeptide(L)'
;AVMKRILIYSHDTFGLGNIRRMLEVARHLVHSSPEVSVLVITGSPMLHAFRIPPRVDYVKLPCLSRNSEGRYAARYLDLTLGATVRLRANIISSTIEDFAPDLILVDKKPFGVEDEMAGALAALGERAQRPKLMLLLRDILDSPEATTRVWRKNGYFEAIEAYYDAVLVVGSPEVYDLRAEYAFPPFAAAKVQFC
;
A
#
# COMPACT_ATOMS: atom_id res chain seq x y z
N ALA A 1 16.92 19.51 -12.91
CA ALA A 1 16.48 18.11 -12.71
C ALA A 1 14.98 18.10 -12.49
N VAL A 2 14.29 17.13 -13.10
CA VAL A 2 12.83 16.99 -12.93
C VAL A 2 12.58 16.28 -11.60
N MET A 3 11.79 16.91 -10.71
CA MET A 3 11.39 16.30 -9.44
C MET A 3 10.58 15.03 -9.71
N LYS A 4 11.00 13.93 -9.10
CA LYS A 4 10.26 12.66 -9.11
C LYS A 4 9.29 12.61 -7.95
N ARG A 5 8.06 12.19 -8.22
CA ARG A 5 6.98 12.11 -7.24
C ARG A 5 6.68 10.66 -6.91
N ILE A 6 6.76 10.32 -5.64
CA ILE A 6 6.45 8.99 -5.14
C ILE A 6 5.25 9.09 -4.20
N LEU A 7 4.24 8.29 -4.48
CA LEU A 7 3.08 8.13 -3.61
C LEU A 7 3.22 6.81 -2.85
N ILE A 8 3.07 6.86 -1.54
CA ILE A 8 3.06 5.67 -0.67
C ILE A 8 1.67 5.52 -0.08
N TYR A 9 1.05 4.37 -0.29
CA TYR A 9 -0.17 3.98 0.40
C TYR A 9 0.20 3.08 1.58
N SER A 10 -0.03 3.57 2.80
CA SER A 10 0.21 2.84 4.04
C SER A 10 -1.03 2.05 4.45
N HIS A 11 -0.87 0.76 4.72
CA HIS A 11 -1.98 -0.12 5.13
C HIS A 11 -2.28 0.08 6.62
N ASP A 12 -2.77 1.26 6.95
CA ASP A 12 -3.09 1.63 8.33
C ASP A 12 -4.58 1.65 8.59
N THR A 13 -4.95 1.07 9.70
CA THR A 13 -6.28 1.25 10.27
C THR A 13 -6.18 1.96 11.61
N PHE A 14 -5.46 1.37 12.54
CA PHE A 14 -5.26 1.87 13.88
C PHE A 14 -3.93 1.32 14.42
N GLY A 15 -3.05 2.16 14.90
CA GLY A 15 -1.76 1.76 15.43
C GLY A 15 -0.57 2.42 14.75
N LEU A 16 0.63 2.04 15.18
CA LEU A 16 1.88 2.73 14.86
C LEU A 16 2.78 1.99 13.86
N GLY A 17 2.63 0.66 13.76
CA GLY A 17 3.63 -0.17 13.09
C GLY A 17 3.79 0.12 11.60
N ASN A 18 2.70 0.17 10.86
CA ASN A 18 2.75 0.38 9.42
C ASN A 18 3.18 1.80 9.06
N ILE A 19 2.60 2.81 9.70
CA ILE A 19 2.98 4.21 9.42
C ILE A 19 4.44 4.48 9.76
N ARG A 20 4.95 3.93 10.86
CA ARG A 20 6.36 4.05 11.22
C ARG A 20 7.26 3.53 10.11
N ARG A 21 6.98 2.34 9.62
CA ARG A 21 7.75 1.70 8.54
C ARG A 21 7.65 2.50 7.24
N MET A 22 6.46 2.97 6.88
CA MET A 22 6.27 3.75 5.65
C MET A 22 6.98 5.10 5.71
N LEU A 23 7.01 5.76 6.87
CA LEU A 23 7.79 6.98 7.06
C LEU A 23 9.30 6.72 6.99
N GLU A 24 9.80 5.58 7.46
CA GLU A 24 11.19 5.19 7.28
C GLU A 24 11.53 4.94 5.80
N VAL A 25 10.66 4.31 5.05
CA VAL A 25 10.80 4.17 3.59
C VAL A 25 10.85 5.55 2.94
N ALA A 26 9.92 6.44 3.27
CA ALA A 26 9.89 7.80 2.74
C ALA A 26 11.17 8.57 3.08
N ARG A 27 11.64 8.48 4.33
CA ARG A 27 12.90 9.10 4.79
C ARG A 27 14.08 8.63 3.98
N HIS A 28 14.20 7.31 3.79
CA HIS A 28 15.27 6.72 3.00
C HIS A 28 15.26 7.23 1.55
N LEU A 29 14.09 7.26 0.93
CA LEU A 29 13.93 7.73 -0.45
C LEU A 29 14.38 9.18 -0.63
N VAL A 30 13.94 10.09 0.24
CA VAL A 30 14.30 11.50 0.13
C VAL A 30 15.75 11.79 0.51
N HIS A 31 16.36 10.99 1.39
CA HIS A 31 17.78 11.10 1.71
C HIS A 31 18.67 10.56 0.58
N SER A 32 18.23 9.50 -0.08
CA SER A 32 18.99 8.86 -1.16
C SER A 32 18.96 9.67 -2.46
N SER A 33 17.95 10.51 -2.67
CA SER A 33 17.80 11.31 -3.88
C SER A 33 17.20 12.68 -3.57
N PRO A 34 17.95 13.78 -3.82
CA PRO A 34 17.45 15.14 -3.58
C PRO A 34 16.32 15.57 -4.52
N GLU A 35 16.11 14.81 -5.59
CA GLU A 35 15.09 15.08 -6.60
C GLU A 35 13.74 14.41 -6.29
N VAL A 36 13.65 13.65 -5.20
CA VAL A 36 12.44 12.92 -4.83
C VAL A 36 11.61 13.71 -3.83
N SER A 37 10.32 13.80 -4.08
CA SER A 37 9.30 14.16 -3.09
C SER A 37 8.34 13.01 -2.88
N VAL A 38 7.88 12.83 -1.64
CA VAL A 38 7.04 11.69 -1.25
C VAL A 38 5.76 12.20 -0.60
N LEU A 39 4.64 11.69 -1.07
CA LEU A 39 3.33 11.89 -0.45
C LEU A 39 2.86 10.56 0.14
N VAL A 40 2.57 10.53 1.43
CA VAL A 40 2.11 9.33 2.14
C VAL A 40 0.62 9.42 2.40
N ILE A 41 -0.13 8.44 1.93
CA ILE A 41 -1.55 8.27 2.26
C ILE A 41 -1.64 7.30 3.45
N THR A 42 -2.29 7.74 4.52
CA THR A 42 -2.44 6.95 5.75
C THR A 42 -3.79 7.19 6.41
N GLY A 43 -4.36 6.13 6.98
CA GLY A 43 -5.52 6.22 7.85
C GLY A 43 -5.16 6.26 9.35
N SER A 44 -3.87 6.23 9.68
CA SER A 44 -3.44 6.20 11.08
C SER A 44 -3.76 7.49 11.81
N PRO A 45 -4.44 7.42 12.97
CA PRO A 45 -4.69 8.60 13.80
C PRO A 45 -3.43 9.06 14.55
N MET A 46 -2.37 8.28 14.50
CA MET A 46 -1.12 8.51 15.24
C MET A 46 -0.03 9.20 14.43
N LEU A 47 -0.36 9.69 13.23
CA LEU A 47 0.60 10.33 12.33
C LEU A 47 1.32 11.52 12.98
N HIS A 48 0.62 12.30 13.80
CA HIS A 48 1.18 13.44 14.55
C HIS A 48 2.28 13.06 15.55
N ALA A 49 2.40 11.79 15.91
CA ALA A 49 3.45 11.30 16.80
C ALA A 49 4.82 11.22 16.11
N PHE A 50 4.88 11.38 14.78
CA PHE A 50 6.10 11.24 14.00
C PHE A 50 6.58 12.58 13.48
N ARG A 51 7.89 12.74 13.44
CA ARG A 51 8.52 13.85 12.73
C ARG A 51 8.56 13.55 11.23
N ILE A 52 7.99 14.45 10.43
CA ILE A 52 7.94 14.31 8.98
C ILE A 52 9.27 14.81 8.39
N PRO A 53 9.96 14.03 7.56
CA PRO A 53 11.19 14.45 6.89
C PRO A 53 10.96 15.59 5.89
N PRO A 54 12.00 16.34 5.50
CA PRO A 54 11.91 17.29 4.38
C PRO A 54 11.46 16.60 3.09
N ARG A 55 10.66 17.29 2.28
CA ARG A 55 10.10 16.82 1.01
C ARG A 55 9.18 15.60 1.14
N VAL A 56 8.66 15.37 2.34
CA VAL A 56 7.62 14.38 2.64
C VAL A 56 6.41 15.11 3.18
N ASP A 57 5.25 14.81 2.65
CA ASP A 57 3.97 15.26 3.18
C ASP A 57 3.00 14.10 3.24
N TYR A 58 1.80 14.31 3.74
CA TYR A 58 0.85 13.22 3.91
C TYR A 58 -0.59 13.65 3.63
N VAL A 59 -1.40 12.67 3.27
CA VAL A 59 -2.86 12.75 3.21
C VAL A 59 -3.43 11.82 4.27
N LYS A 60 -4.14 12.39 5.24
CA LYS A 60 -4.80 11.64 6.31
C LYS A 60 -6.21 11.24 5.89
N LEU A 61 -6.44 9.93 5.71
CA LEU A 61 -7.76 9.38 5.46
C LEU A 61 -8.60 9.28 6.75
N PRO A 62 -9.93 9.32 6.66
CA PRO A 62 -10.78 8.97 7.78
C PRO A 62 -10.41 7.61 8.36
N CYS A 63 -10.28 7.56 9.69
CA CYS A 63 -9.76 6.38 10.38
C CYS A 63 -10.77 5.22 10.38
N LEU A 64 -10.27 4.03 10.09
CA LEU A 64 -10.98 2.78 10.30
C LEU A 64 -10.43 2.06 11.54
N SER A 65 -11.30 1.32 12.23
CA SER A 65 -10.91 0.43 13.32
C SER A 65 -11.47 -0.96 13.08
N ARG A 66 -10.87 -1.95 13.74
CA ARG A 66 -11.46 -3.31 13.79
C ARG A 66 -12.18 -3.50 15.12
N ASN A 67 -13.35 -4.12 15.06
CA ASN A 67 -14.05 -4.57 16.25
C ASN A 67 -13.47 -5.92 16.75
N SER A 68 -14.02 -6.44 17.84
CA SER A 68 -13.60 -7.72 18.44
C SER A 68 -13.76 -8.93 17.51
N GLU A 69 -14.60 -8.82 16.49
CA GLU A 69 -14.83 -9.86 15.48
C GLU A 69 -13.93 -9.67 14.25
N GLY A 70 -13.02 -8.71 14.29
CA GLY A 70 -12.10 -8.42 13.18
C GLY A 70 -12.70 -7.64 12.01
N ARG A 71 -13.94 -7.19 12.13
CA ARG A 71 -14.62 -6.41 11.08
C ARG A 71 -14.25 -4.93 11.19
N TYR A 72 -14.10 -4.28 10.04
CA TYR A 72 -13.83 -2.86 9.97
C TYR A 72 -15.09 -2.02 10.21
N ALA A 73 -14.88 -0.84 10.78
CA ALA A 73 -15.89 0.20 10.96
C ALA A 73 -15.23 1.58 10.97
N ALA A 74 -16.00 2.64 10.72
CA ALA A 74 -15.54 4.01 10.92
C ALA A 74 -15.15 4.20 12.39
N ARG A 75 -13.99 4.79 12.64
CA ARG A 75 -13.50 4.99 14.01
C ARG A 75 -14.16 6.17 14.71
N TYR A 76 -14.25 7.30 14.02
CA TYR A 76 -14.67 8.56 14.62
C TYR A 76 -15.92 9.16 13.98
N LEU A 77 -16.17 8.86 12.73
CA LEU A 77 -17.32 9.40 12.01
C LEU A 77 -18.55 8.52 12.18
N ASP A 78 -19.71 9.15 12.27
CA ASP A 78 -21.00 8.45 12.23
C ASP A 78 -21.37 8.12 10.76
N LEU A 79 -20.64 7.18 10.20
CA LEU A 79 -20.82 6.71 8.83
C LEU A 79 -20.81 5.18 8.80
N THR A 80 -21.56 4.61 7.85
CA THR A 80 -21.44 3.19 7.54
C THR A 80 -20.05 2.87 7.03
N LEU A 81 -19.63 1.61 7.12
CA LEU A 81 -18.36 1.15 6.54
C LEU A 81 -18.32 1.47 5.04
N GLY A 82 -19.38 1.17 4.29
CA GLY A 82 -19.42 1.42 2.85
C GLY A 82 -19.27 2.90 2.49
N ALA A 83 -19.92 3.80 3.22
CA ALA A 83 -19.78 5.25 3.02
C ALA A 83 -18.37 5.74 3.35
N THR A 84 -17.77 5.21 4.41
CA THR A 84 -16.41 5.57 4.82
C THR A 84 -15.38 5.09 3.80
N VAL A 85 -15.48 3.86 3.34
CA VAL A 85 -14.59 3.29 2.32
C VAL A 85 -14.70 4.05 1.01
N ARG A 86 -15.93 4.41 0.59
CA ARG A 86 -16.15 5.23 -0.62
C ARG A 86 -15.51 6.61 -0.49
N LEU A 87 -15.67 7.28 0.66
CA LEU A 87 -15.00 8.55 0.93
C LEU A 87 -13.48 8.43 0.83
N ARG A 88 -12.92 7.43 1.47
CA ARG A 88 -11.47 7.14 1.42
C ARG A 88 -11.01 6.86 -0.01
N ALA A 89 -11.73 6.01 -0.74
CA ALA A 89 -11.41 5.67 -2.14
C ALA A 89 -11.41 6.91 -3.04
N ASN A 90 -12.37 7.82 -2.86
CA ASN A 90 -12.43 9.08 -3.62
C ASN A 90 -11.25 10.00 -3.31
N ILE A 91 -10.84 10.09 -2.05
CA ILE A 91 -9.65 10.87 -1.64
C ILE A 91 -8.40 10.27 -2.29
N ILE A 92 -8.25 8.94 -2.26
CA ILE A 92 -7.11 8.24 -2.89
C ILE A 92 -7.08 8.53 -4.39
N SER A 93 -8.20 8.37 -5.10
CA SER A 93 -8.28 8.59 -6.54
C SER A 93 -7.97 10.03 -6.92
N SER A 94 -8.51 11.01 -6.21
CA SER A 94 -8.21 12.43 -6.42
C SER A 94 -6.75 12.75 -6.14
N THR A 95 -6.18 12.15 -5.10
CA THR A 95 -4.77 12.34 -4.76
C THR A 95 -3.87 11.81 -5.87
N ILE A 96 -4.13 10.63 -6.39
CA ILE A 96 -3.37 10.06 -7.52
C ILE A 96 -3.48 10.96 -8.75
N GLU A 97 -4.67 11.43 -9.06
CA GLU A 97 -4.91 12.30 -10.22
C GLU A 97 -4.13 13.61 -10.13
N ASP A 98 -4.25 14.31 -9.01
CA ASP A 98 -3.68 15.65 -8.84
C ASP A 98 -2.19 15.64 -8.52
N PHE A 99 -1.73 14.67 -7.72
CA PHE A 99 -0.30 14.53 -7.42
C PHE A 99 0.48 14.02 -8.62
N ALA A 100 -0.14 13.24 -9.49
CA ALA A 100 0.46 12.66 -10.68
C ALA A 100 1.82 11.98 -10.38
N PRO A 101 1.83 10.93 -9.54
CA PRO A 101 3.07 10.27 -9.14
C PRO A 101 3.75 9.55 -10.31
N ASP A 102 5.08 9.46 -10.26
CA ASP A 102 5.87 8.62 -11.15
C ASP A 102 5.92 7.17 -10.66
N LEU A 103 5.82 6.98 -9.34
CA LEU A 103 5.84 5.69 -8.67
C LEU A 103 4.80 5.67 -7.56
N ILE A 104 4.06 4.57 -7.45
CA ILE A 104 3.16 4.26 -6.35
C ILE A 104 3.66 3.01 -5.64
N LEU A 105 3.92 3.12 -4.34
CA LEU A 105 4.20 2.00 -3.45
C LEU A 105 2.95 1.68 -2.62
N VAL A 106 2.48 0.43 -2.71
CA VAL A 106 1.32 -0.05 -1.96
C VAL A 106 1.79 -1.03 -0.90
N ASP A 107 1.45 -0.76 0.35
CA ASP A 107 1.83 -1.58 1.50
C ASP A 107 0.86 -2.75 1.69
N LYS A 108 1.42 -3.96 1.81
CA LYS A 108 0.79 -5.16 2.35
C LYS A 108 -0.23 -5.86 1.45
N LYS A 109 -1.23 -5.18 0.91
CA LYS A 109 -2.30 -5.81 0.11
C LYS A 109 -2.51 -5.09 -1.21
N PRO A 110 -2.66 -5.84 -2.32
CA PRO A 110 -2.76 -5.25 -3.66
C PRO A 110 -3.88 -4.23 -3.85
N PHE A 111 -5.03 -4.42 -3.21
CA PHE A 111 -6.17 -3.51 -3.30
C PHE A 111 -6.34 -2.59 -2.08
N GLY A 112 -5.42 -2.63 -1.13
CA GLY A 112 -5.50 -1.83 0.10
C GLY A 112 -6.53 -2.35 1.10
N VAL A 113 -6.86 -1.49 2.07
CA VAL A 113 -7.86 -1.79 3.09
C VAL A 113 -9.24 -1.83 2.45
N GLU A 114 -10.01 -2.89 2.70
CA GLU A 114 -11.38 -3.04 2.18
C GLU A 114 -11.47 -2.81 0.66
N ASP A 115 -10.44 -3.22 -0.08
CA ASP A 115 -10.34 -3.06 -1.54
C ASP A 115 -10.52 -1.61 -2.04
N GLU A 116 -10.24 -0.63 -1.19
CA GLU A 116 -10.47 0.79 -1.50
C GLU A 116 -9.62 1.34 -2.66
N MET A 117 -8.55 0.65 -3.04
CA MET A 117 -7.71 1.01 -4.18
C MET A 117 -8.14 0.36 -5.50
N ALA A 118 -9.09 -0.57 -5.50
CA ALA A 118 -9.44 -1.33 -6.69
C ALA A 118 -9.88 -0.43 -7.86
N GLY A 119 -10.72 0.57 -7.60
CA GLY A 119 -11.17 1.52 -8.62
C GLY A 119 -10.03 2.39 -9.18
N ALA A 120 -9.14 2.86 -8.32
CA ALA A 120 -7.98 3.65 -8.74
C ALA A 120 -7.02 2.82 -9.60
N LEU A 121 -6.76 1.56 -9.24
CA LEU A 121 -5.90 0.67 -10.01
C LEU A 121 -6.48 0.34 -11.38
N ALA A 122 -7.79 0.08 -11.46
CA ALA A 122 -8.48 -0.14 -12.72
C ALA A 122 -8.35 1.08 -13.65
N ALA A 123 -8.57 2.29 -13.12
CA ALA A 123 -8.43 3.53 -13.89
C ALA A 123 -6.97 3.75 -14.36
N LEU A 124 -5.98 3.44 -13.53
CA LEU A 124 -4.57 3.51 -13.91
C LEU A 124 -4.22 2.51 -15.01
N GLY A 125 -4.77 1.31 -14.96
CA GLY A 125 -4.54 0.26 -15.95
C GLY A 125 -5.00 0.63 -17.37
N GLU A 126 -5.95 1.55 -17.50
CA GLU A 126 -6.47 2.03 -18.77
C GLU A 126 -5.64 3.17 -19.38
N ARG A 127 -4.69 3.74 -18.64
CA ARG A 127 -3.87 4.86 -19.12
C ARG A 127 -2.73 4.36 -20.01
N ALA A 128 -2.49 5.07 -21.10
CA ALA A 128 -1.35 4.83 -21.98
C ALA A 128 0.00 5.11 -21.27
N GLN A 129 0.02 6.14 -20.43
CA GLN A 129 1.14 6.43 -19.54
C GLN A 129 0.66 6.37 -18.10
N ARG A 130 1.15 5.40 -17.38
CA ARG A 130 0.81 5.18 -15.98
C ARG A 130 2.06 5.20 -15.09
N PRO A 131 1.92 5.54 -13.82
CA PRO A 131 3.01 5.41 -12.85
C PRO A 131 3.45 3.95 -12.73
N LYS A 132 4.70 3.73 -12.34
CA LYS A 132 5.14 2.42 -11.84
C LYS A 132 4.36 2.10 -10.59
N LEU A 133 3.94 0.85 -10.47
CA LEU A 133 3.17 0.36 -9.33
C LEU A 133 3.91 -0.81 -8.69
N MET A 134 4.26 -0.68 -7.42
CA MET A 134 4.98 -1.68 -6.66
C MET A 134 4.25 -2.04 -5.38
N LEU A 135 4.19 -3.33 -5.07
CA LEU A 135 3.68 -3.84 -3.80
C LEU A 135 4.85 -4.08 -2.84
N LEU A 136 4.73 -3.61 -1.61
CA LEU A 136 5.72 -3.81 -0.56
C LEU A 136 5.23 -4.84 0.45
N LEU A 137 5.97 -5.93 0.61
CA LEU A 137 5.66 -7.02 1.52
C LEU A 137 6.78 -7.22 2.54
N ARG A 138 6.43 -7.82 3.67
CA ARG A 138 7.38 -8.44 4.59
C ARG A 138 7.59 -9.91 4.20
N ASP A 139 8.70 -10.47 4.63
CA ASP A 139 9.01 -11.89 4.48
C ASP A 139 8.05 -12.79 5.27
N ILE A 140 7.57 -12.34 6.43
CA ILE A 140 6.59 -13.07 7.25
C ILE A 140 5.31 -12.24 7.35
N LEU A 141 4.24 -12.71 6.71
CA LEU A 141 2.94 -12.03 6.71
C LEU A 141 2.01 -12.59 7.80
N ASP A 142 1.73 -13.88 7.70
CA ASP A 142 0.86 -14.66 8.60
C ASP A 142 1.15 -16.14 8.31
N SER A 143 0.38 -17.06 8.89
CA SER A 143 0.56 -18.47 8.55
C SER A 143 0.40 -18.69 7.04
N PRO A 144 1.22 -19.55 6.41
CA PRO A 144 1.18 -19.77 4.97
C PRO A 144 -0.20 -20.16 4.44
N GLU A 145 -0.88 -21.03 5.16
CA GLU A 145 -2.20 -21.51 4.77
C GLU A 145 -3.27 -20.42 4.82
N ALA A 146 -3.29 -19.62 5.89
CA ALA A 146 -4.24 -18.52 6.05
C ALA A 146 -3.99 -17.43 4.99
N THR A 147 -2.74 -17.05 4.77
CA THR A 147 -2.37 -16.05 3.77
C THR A 147 -2.71 -16.51 2.37
N THR A 148 -2.33 -17.73 1.98
CA THR A 148 -2.62 -18.27 0.64
C THR A 148 -4.12 -18.34 0.38
N ARG A 149 -4.90 -18.76 1.37
CA ARG A 149 -6.36 -18.83 1.25
C ARG A 149 -6.98 -17.45 1.03
N VAL A 150 -6.60 -16.46 1.82
CA VAL A 150 -7.10 -15.08 1.71
C VAL A 150 -6.70 -14.47 0.36
N TRP A 151 -5.45 -14.66 -0.06
CA TRP A 151 -4.94 -14.11 -1.30
C TRP A 151 -5.61 -14.72 -2.52
N ARG A 152 -5.85 -16.02 -2.54
CA ARG A 152 -6.60 -16.68 -3.62
C ARG A 152 -8.06 -16.25 -3.65
N LYS A 153 -8.72 -16.21 -2.51
CA LYS A 153 -10.11 -15.77 -2.39
C LYS A 153 -10.34 -14.36 -2.90
N ASN A 154 -9.41 -13.46 -2.63
CA ASN A 154 -9.53 -12.04 -2.98
C ASN A 154 -8.93 -11.69 -4.34
N GLY A 155 -8.38 -12.64 -5.08
CA GLY A 155 -7.77 -12.40 -6.38
C GLY A 155 -6.49 -11.57 -6.34
N TYR A 156 -5.71 -11.65 -5.26
CA TYR A 156 -4.51 -10.81 -5.08
C TYR A 156 -3.37 -11.21 -6.02
N PHE A 157 -3.23 -12.48 -6.34
CA PHE A 157 -2.22 -12.91 -7.31
C PHE A 157 -2.54 -12.39 -8.71
N GLU A 158 -3.79 -12.43 -9.11
CA GLU A 158 -4.27 -11.90 -10.38
C GLU A 158 -4.13 -10.37 -10.44
N ALA A 159 -4.34 -9.69 -9.31
CA ALA A 159 -4.12 -8.26 -9.20
C ALA A 159 -2.63 -7.88 -9.39
N ILE A 160 -1.72 -8.68 -8.84
CA ILE A 160 -0.28 -8.51 -9.05
C ILE A 160 0.05 -8.65 -10.54
N GLU A 161 -0.45 -9.67 -11.20
CA GLU A 161 -0.24 -9.86 -12.64
C GLU A 161 -0.78 -8.68 -13.46
N ALA A 162 -2.02 -8.25 -13.18
CA ALA A 162 -2.72 -7.26 -14.01
C ALA A 162 -2.20 -5.83 -13.80
N TYR A 163 -1.84 -5.44 -12.58
CA TYR A 163 -1.61 -4.04 -12.23
C TYR A 163 -0.20 -3.72 -11.77
N TYR A 164 0.50 -4.65 -11.13
CA TYR A 164 1.77 -4.39 -10.47
C TYR A 164 2.96 -4.66 -11.38
N ASP A 165 3.91 -3.73 -11.38
CA ASP A 165 5.18 -3.88 -12.11
C ASP A 165 6.20 -4.73 -11.32
N ALA A 166 6.16 -4.65 -9.98
CA ALA A 166 7.03 -5.43 -9.12
C ALA A 166 6.41 -5.65 -7.74
N VAL A 167 6.89 -6.68 -7.05
CA VAL A 167 6.62 -6.94 -5.63
C VAL A 167 7.96 -6.90 -4.90
N LEU A 168 8.13 -5.93 -4.01
CA LEU A 168 9.32 -5.79 -3.18
C LEU A 168 9.10 -6.50 -1.85
N VAL A 169 9.99 -7.42 -1.51
CA VAL A 169 9.94 -8.14 -0.24
C VAL A 169 11.12 -7.72 0.62
N VAL A 170 10.84 -7.19 1.79
CA VAL A 170 11.86 -6.90 2.80
C VAL A 170 12.24 -8.20 3.50
N GLY A 171 13.41 -8.73 3.16
CA GLY A 171 13.89 -10.01 3.69
C GLY A 171 14.83 -10.72 2.75
N SER A 172 15.24 -11.93 3.13
CA SER A 172 16.13 -12.78 2.33
C SER A 172 15.43 -14.08 1.96
N PRO A 173 15.41 -14.48 0.67
CA PRO A 173 14.82 -15.74 0.24
C PRO A 173 15.52 -16.97 0.83
N GLU A 174 16.76 -16.82 1.26
CA GLU A 174 17.54 -17.88 1.92
C GLU A 174 17.02 -18.16 3.33
N VAL A 175 16.47 -17.14 4.00
CA VAL A 175 15.88 -17.26 5.33
C VAL A 175 14.41 -17.67 5.23
N TYR A 176 13.66 -17.03 4.36
CA TYR A 176 12.25 -17.29 4.16
C TYR A 176 11.82 -16.87 2.75
N ASP A 177 11.55 -17.84 1.89
CA ASP A 177 11.08 -17.55 0.54
C ASP A 177 9.54 -17.57 0.51
N LEU A 178 8.93 -16.40 0.64
CA LEU A 178 7.47 -16.29 0.65
C LEU A 178 6.80 -16.74 -0.67
N ARG A 179 7.53 -16.79 -1.78
CA ARG A 179 6.99 -17.31 -3.06
C ARG A 179 6.62 -18.77 -2.93
N ALA A 180 7.48 -19.56 -2.28
CA ALA A 180 7.25 -20.97 -2.01
C ALA A 180 6.26 -21.18 -0.87
N GLU A 181 6.46 -20.48 0.25
CA GLU A 181 5.67 -20.64 1.47
C GLU A 181 4.19 -20.25 1.28
N TYR A 182 3.93 -19.18 0.53
CA TYR A 182 2.57 -18.73 0.23
C TYR A 182 2.05 -19.19 -1.15
N ALA A 183 2.71 -20.16 -1.77
CA ALA A 183 2.32 -20.78 -3.04
C ALA A 183 2.01 -19.76 -4.14
N PHE A 184 2.91 -18.82 -4.37
CA PHE A 184 2.79 -17.84 -5.46
C PHE A 184 2.74 -18.54 -6.81
N PRO A 185 1.72 -18.27 -7.65
CA PRO A 185 1.72 -18.72 -9.02
C PRO A 185 2.95 -18.16 -9.78
N PRO A 186 3.44 -18.85 -10.83
CA PRO A 186 4.62 -18.40 -11.57
C PRO A 186 4.54 -16.98 -12.10
N PHE A 187 3.38 -16.53 -12.55
CA PHE A 187 3.18 -15.17 -13.08
C PHE A 187 3.34 -14.09 -12.02
N ALA A 188 2.93 -14.35 -10.78
CA ALA A 188 3.11 -13.44 -9.66
C ALA A 188 4.52 -13.57 -9.06
N ALA A 189 5.04 -14.79 -8.93
CA ALA A 189 6.38 -15.04 -8.40
C ALA A 189 7.48 -14.38 -9.24
N ALA A 190 7.31 -14.28 -10.55
CA ALA A 190 8.26 -13.65 -11.46
C ALA A 190 8.45 -12.15 -11.20
N LYS A 191 7.48 -11.48 -10.57
CA LYS A 191 7.56 -10.05 -10.23
C LYS A 191 8.19 -9.78 -8.87
N VAL A 192 8.47 -10.81 -8.08
CA VAL A 192 9.01 -10.70 -6.71
C VAL A 192 10.50 -10.38 -6.74
N GLN A 193 10.89 -9.36 -5.97
CA GLN A 193 12.27 -8.96 -5.73
C GLN A 193 12.48 -8.83 -4.22
N PHE A 194 13.58 -9.37 -3.72
CA PHE A 194 13.97 -9.23 -2.30
C PHE A 194 14.91 -8.05 -2.11
N CYS A 195 14.77 -7.33 -1.01
CA CYS A 195 15.59 -6.18 -0.66
C CYS A 195 15.88 -6.11 0.86
#